data_22efff978b5780b727a881351f0d8ace
#
_entry.id   22efff978b5780b727a881351f0d8ace
#
_cell.length_a   1.000
_cell.length_b   1.000
_cell.length_c   1.000
_cell.angle_alpha   90.00
_cell.angle_beta   90.00
_cell.angle_gamma   90.00
#
_symmetry.space_group_name_H-M   'P 1'
#
loop_
_entity.id
_entity.type
_entity.pdbx_description
1 polymer ?
#
loop_
_entity_poly.entity_id
_entity_poly.type
_entity_poly.pdbx_seq_one_letter_code
_entity_poly.pdbx_strand_id
1 'polypeptide(L)'
;MNIKERIIVPLDVPDEQAAIALIERLESVTFWKVGLELFTSTGPKILEVLKSRQKRIFLDLKFHDIPNTVAGACRAAARYGVDLLTIHASSGKDALKAATEAAYVGATDAGVKPPKLIAITLLTSISSRQLAFDLKIPLELPEYAQHMALMAQEMGFDGAVCSPQEVSQLRQTSGDDFLLVCPGVRPAWAEKGDQARSLTPAQAFKAGANYLVIGRPITADPNPELAWKRICEELVTVT
;
A
#
# COMPACT_ATOMS: atom_id res chain seq x y z
N MET A 1 -15.44 -10.20 1.14
CA MET A 1 -14.39 -9.96 0.10
C MET A 1 -13.57 -11.24 -0.04
N ASN A 2 -13.34 -11.72 -1.27
CA ASN A 2 -12.53 -12.92 -1.51
C ASN A 2 -11.08 -12.65 -1.04
N ILE A 3 -10.44 -13.65 -0.44
CA ILE A 3 -9.08 -13.51 0.10
C ILE A 3 -8.07 -13.06 -0.96
N LYS A 4 -8.24 -13.51 -2.21
CA LYS A 4 -7.40 -13.12 -3.35
C LYS A 4 -7.45 -11.61 -3.65
N GLU A 5 -8.58 -10.96 -3.37
CA GLU A 5 -8.79 -9.52 -3.57
C GLU A 5 -8.11 -8.67 -2.48
N ARG A 6 -7.64 -9.33 -1.41
CA ARG A 6 -6.95 -8.69 -0.29
C ARG A 6 -5.43 -8.78 -0.41
N ILE A 7 -4.91 -9.47 -1.43
CA ILE A 7 -3.47 -9.54 -1.71
C ILE A 7 -3.14 -8.59 -2.85
N ILE A 8 -2.17 -7.72 -2.62
CA ILE A 8 -1.66 -6.75 -3.58
C ILE A 8 -0.28 -7.21 -4.03
N VAL A 9 -0.09 -7.38 -5.34
CA VAL A 9 1.21 -7.76 -5.91
C VAL A 9 1.88 -6.50 -6.46
N PRO A 10 3.12 -6.16 -6.03
CA PRO A 10 3.81 -4.99 -6.54
C PRO A 10 4.45 -5.28 -7.91
N LEU A 11 4.33 -4.30 -8.80
CA LEU A 11 5.05 -4.21 -10.08
C LEU A 11 6.36 -3.42 -9.86
N ASP A 12 7.25 -3.98 -9.03
CA ASP A 12 8.57 -3.38 -8.78
C ASP A 12 9.54 -3.87 -9.88
N VAL A 13 9.37 -3.32 -11.08
CA VAL A 13 10.09 -3.67 -12.32
C VAL A 13 10.48 -2.37 -13.05
N PRO A 14 11.57 -2.40 -13.87
CA PRO A 14 12.17 -1.17 -14.40
C PRO A 14 11.37 -0.48 -15.52
N ASP A 15 10.53 -1.22 -16.24
CA ASP A 15 9.86 -0.71 -17.44
C ASP A 15 8.49 -1.35 -17.71
N GLU A 16 7.79 -0.80 -18.70
CA GLU A 16 6.46 -1.24 -19.13
C GLU A 16 6.46 -2.69 -19.65
N GLN A 17 7.49 -3.07 -20.40
CA GLN A 17 7.55 -4.40 -21.03
C GLN A 17 7.65 -5.48 -19.95
N ALA A 18 8.51 -5.28 -18.94
CA ALA A 18 8.64 -6.16 -17.80
C ALA A 18 7.34 -6.22 -16.98
N ALA A 19 6.67 -5.08 -16.81
CA ALA A 19 5.39 -5.02 -16.11
C ALA A 19 4.30 -5.81 -16.84
N ILE A 20 4.15 -5.64 -18.15
CA ILE A 20 3.18 -6.37 -18.97
C ILE A 20 3.46 -7.88 -18.91
N ALA A 21 4.71 -8.30 -19.08
CA ALA A 21 5.09 -9.69 -18.99
C ALA A 21 4.74 -10.34 -17.64
N LEU A 22 4.92 -9.60 -16.54
CA LEU A 22 4.56 -10.08 -15.20
C LEU A 22 3.04 -10.15 -15.01
N ILE A 23 2.28 -9.17 -15.51
CA ILE A 23 0.81 -9.18 -15.47
C ILE A 23 0.25 -10.38 -16.26
N GLU A 24 0.82 -10.68 -17.42
CA GLU A 24 0.41 -11.82 -18.26
C GLU A 24 0.75 -13.16 -17.62
N ARG A 25 1.88 -13.27 -16.91
CA ARG A 25 2.23 -14.47 -16.14
C ARG A 25 1.36 -14.70 -14.92
N LEU A 26 0.71 -13.65 -14.40
CA LEU A 26 -0.08 -13.65 -13.18
C LEU A 26 -1.51 -13.16 -13.45
N GLU A 27 -2.17 -13.71 -14.49
CA GLU A 27 -3.52 -13.29 -14.90
C GLU A 27 -4.55 -13.36 -13.77
N SER A 28 -4.41 -14.31 -12.85
CA SER A 28 -5.29 -14.48 -11.69
C SER A 28 -5.15 -13.41 -10.61
N VAL A 29 -4.09 -12.60 -10.64
CA VAL A 29 -3.92 -11.45 -9.75
C VAL A 29 -4.84 -10.31 -10.19
N THR A 30 -5.66 -9.83 -9.27
CA THR A 30 -6.64 -8.78 -9.53
C THR A 30 -6.22 -7.41 -9.03
N PHE A 31 -5.24 -7.33 -8.10
CA PHE A 31 -4.85 -6.09 -7.46
C PHE A 31 -3.33 -5.87 -7.51
N TRP A 32 -2.91 -4.81 -8.18
CA TRP A 32 -1.51 -4.49 -8.45
C TRP A 32 -1.09 -3.18 -7.80
N LYS A 33 0.14 -3.13 -7.26
CA LYS A 33 0.78 -1.89 -6.79
C LYS A 33 1.70 -1.35 -7.86
N VAL A 34 1.50 -0.08 -8.22
CA VAL A 34 2.44 0.69 -9.04
C VAL A 34 3.22 1.62 -8.11
N GLY A 35 4.52 1.38 -8.00
CA GLY A 35 5.43 2.15 -7.15
C GLY A 35 6.23 3.20 -7.92
N LEU A 36 7.16 3.85 -7.20
CA LEU A 36 7.94 4.98 -7.72
C LEU A 36 8.76 4.62 -8.96
N GLU A 37 9.48 3.48 -8.96
CA GLU A 37 10.34 3.07 -10.06
C GLU A 37 9.55 2.96 -11.37
N LEU A 38 8.54 2.11 -11.39
CA LEU A 38 7.76 1.87 -12.60
C LEU A 38 7.00 3.12 -13.05
N PHE A 39 6.39 3.86 -12.11
CA PHE A 39 5.66 5.09 -12.47
C PHE A 39 6.59 6.18 -13.01
N THR A 40 7.81 6.30 -12.48
CA THR A 40 8.80 7.28 -12.98
C THR A 40 9.26 6.92 -14.39
N SER A 41 9.40 5.64 -14.72
CA SER A 41 9.84 5.20 -16.04
C SER A 41 8.73 5.24 -17.10
N THR A 42 7.47 5.01 -16.71
CA THR A 42 6.35 4.82 -17.66
C THR A 42 5.31 5.95 -17.65
N GLY A 43 5.33 6.79 -16.59
CA GLY A 43 4.26 7.73 -16.34
C GLY A 43 2.91 7.02 -16.11
N PRO A 44 1.79 7.68 -16.43
CA PRO A 44 0.45 7.13 -16.20
C PRO A 44 0.06 6.01 -17.17
N LYS A 45 0.82 5.74 -18.22
CA LYS A 45 0.51 4.73 -19.23
C LYS A 45 0.29 3.34 -18.63
N ILE A 46 1.07 2.98 -17.60
CA ILE A 46 0.91 1.69 -16.92
C ILE A 46 -0.44 1.56 -16.21
N LEU A 47 -1.00 2.67 -15.73
CA LEU A 47 -2.33 2.66 -15.10
C LEU A 47 -3.42 2.35 -16.14
N GLU A 48 -3.30 2.88 -17.36
CA GLU A 48 -4.20 2.59 -18.47
C GLU A 48 -4.14 1.12 -18.88
N VAL A 49 -2.92 0.54 -18.92
CA VAL A 49 -2.70 -0.89 -19.18
C VAL A 49 -3.41 -1.76 -18.13
N LEU A 50 -3.31 -1.43 -16.85
CA LEU A 50 -3.99 -2.17 -15.78
C LEU A 50 -5.51 -1.99 -15.86
N LYS A 51 -6.00 -0.78 -16.10
CA LYS A 51 -7.44 -0.49 -16.25
C LYS A 51 -8.07 -1.23 -17.44
N SER A 52 -7.42 -1.26 -18.60
CA SER A 52 -7.91 -2.00 -19.78
C SER A 52 -8.04 -3.51 -19.51
N ARG A 53 -7.25 -4.06 -18.58
CA ARG A 53 -7.32 -5.44 -18.11
C ARG A 53 -8.22 -5.63 -16.88
N GLN A 54 -9.00 -4.62 -16.51
CA GLN A 54 -9.92 -4.62 -15.35
C GLN A 54 -9.22 -4.96 -14.02
N LYS A 55 -7.94 -4.58 -13.89
CA LYS A 55 -7.17 -4.76 -12.65
C LYS A 55 -7.39 -3.58 -11.71
N ARG A 56 -7.43 -3.87 -10.41
CA ARG A 56 -7.40 -2.86 -9.36
C ARG A 56 -6.00 -2.30 -9.20
N ILE A 57 -5.90 -1.02 -8.81
CA ILE A 57 -4.64 -0.30 -8.78
C ILE A 57 -4.40 0.33 -7.40
N PHE A 58 -3.31 -0.04 -6.76
CA PHE A 58 -2.73 0.67 -5.64
C PHE A 58 -1.59 1.56 -6.14
N LEU A 59 -1.85 2.86 -6.28
CA LEU A 59 -0.83 3.82 -6.68
C LEU A 59 -0.03 4.27 -5.46
N ASP A 60 1.20 3.73 -5.35
CA ASP A 60 2.05 3.86 -4.16
C ASP A 60 3.22 4.83 -4.41
N LEU A 61 2.89 6.11 -4.61
CA LEU A 61 3.85 7.18 -4.88
C LEU A 61 4.27 7.98 -3.64
N LYS A 62 3.60 7.74 -2.51
CA LYS A 62 3.95 8.31 -1.21
C LYS A 62 4.12 9.84 -1.27
N PHE A 63 3.11 10.54 -1.79
CA PHE A 63 3.18 12.00 -1.94
C PHE A 63 3.57 12.68 -0.63
N HIS A 64 4.55 13.58 -0.72
CA HIS A 64 5.08 14.29 0.44
C HIS A 64 5.60 15.67 -0.03
N ASP A 65 4.80 16.70 0.21
CA ASP A 65 5.10 18.08 -0.18
C ASP A 65 4.20 19.05 0.59
N ILE A 66 4.29 20.34 0.30
CA ILE A 66 3.40 21.39 0.84
C ILE A 66 1.94 21.13 0.40
N PRO A 67 0.93 21.63 1.13
CA PRO A 67 -0.48 21.28 0.92
C PRO A 67 -0.98 21.45 -0.52
N ASN A 68 -0.64 22.57 -1.17
CA ASN A 68 -1.09 22.83 -2.54
C ASN A 68 -0.54 21.83 -3.56
N THR A 69 0.72 21.42 -3.41
CA THR A 69 1.36 20.44 -4.30
C THR A 69 0.77 19.05 -4.09
N VAL A 70 0.58 18.63 -2.83
CA VAL A 70 -0.08 17.36 -2.49
C VAL A 70 -1.50 17.33 -3.05
N ALA A 71 -2.28 18.40 -2.88
CA ALA A 71 -3.63 18.52 -3.46
C ALA A 71 -3.63 18.37 -4.97
N GLY A 72 -2.72 19.05 -5.68
CA GLY A 72 -2.57 18.93 -7.12
C GLY A 72 -2.26 17.51 -7.58
N ALA A 73 -1.31 16.85 -6.90
CA ALA A 73 -0.93 15.46 -7.17
C ALA A 73 -2.09 14.47 -6.92
N CYS A 74 -2.80 14.62 -5.80
CA CYS A 74 -3.96 13.79 -5.46
C CYS A 74 -5.11 13.97 -6.45
N ARG A 75 -5.40 15.20 -6.87
CA ARG A 75 -6.42 15.49 -7.90
C ARG A 75 -6.07 14.82 -9.23
N ALA A 76 -4.80 14.92 -9.66
CA ALA A 76 -4.34 14.29 -10.89
C ALA A 76 -4.40 12.76 -10.81
N ALA A 77 -3.91 12.15 -9.72
CA ALA A 77 -3.92 10.71 -9.51
C ALA A 77 -5.34 10.13 -9.44
N ALA A 78 -6.27 10.83 -8.79
CA ALA A 78 -7.66 10.39 -8.66
C ALA A 78 -8.38 10.26 -10.00
N ARG A 79 -8.06 11.11 -10.98
CA ARG A 79 -8.65 11.07 -12.34
C ARG A 79 -8.38 9.77 -13.09
N TYR A 80 -7.32 9.05 -12.74
CA TYR A 80 -7.03 7.72 -13.32
C TYR A 80 -7.91 6.61 -12.73
N GLY A 81 -8.75 6.89 -11.72
CA GLY A 81 -9.62 5.91 -11.10
C GLY A 81 -8.84 4.78 -10.43
N VAL A 82 -7.73 5.10 -9.77
CA VAL A 82 -6.98 4.17 -8.93
C VAL A 82 -7.77 3.82 -7.66
N ASP A 83 -7.58 2.64 -7.10
CA ASP A 83 -8.34 2.17 -5.94
C ASP A 83 -7.75 2.66 -4.62
N LEU A 84 -6.42 2.61 -4.48
CA LEU A 84 -5.70 3.12 -3.31
C LEU A 84 -4.61 4.11 -3.75
N LEU A 85 -4.38 5.15 -2.93
CA LEU A 85 -3.36 6.18 -3.16
C LEU A 85 -2.63 6.49 -1.87
N THR A 86 -1.28 6.56 -1.88
CA THR A 86 -0.49 6.83 -0.68
C THR A 86 -0.01 8.27 -0.58
N ILE A 87 -0.09 8.81 0.65
CA ILE A 87 0.43 10.11 1.04
C ILE A 87 1.16 9.95 2.38
N HIS A 88 2.29 10.61 2.60
CA HIS A 88 2.96 10.63 3.88
C HIS A 88 2.16 11.42 4.92
N ALA A 89 1.89 10.83 6.08
CA ALA A 89 1.24 11.52 7.20
C ALA A 89 2.11 12.68 7.73
N SER A 90 3.43 12.55 7.63
CA SER A 90 4.40 13.59 7.99
C SER A 90 4.32 14.86 7.13
N SER A 91 3.52 14.89 6.06
CA SER A 91 3.18 16.14 5.34
C SER A 91 2.35 17.11 6.19
N GLY A 92 1.79 16.65 7.32
CA GLY A 92 1.01 17.48 8.25
C GLY A 92 -0.48 17.56 7.93
N LYS A 93 -1.27 17.99 8.94
CA LYS A 93 -2.75 17.99 8.87
C LYS A 93 -3.29 18.78 7.67
N ASP A 94 -2.73 19.94 7.36
CA ASP A 94 -3.20 20.77 6.25
C ASP A 94 -3.02 20.10 4.90
N ALA A 95 -1.89 19.40 4.69
CA ALA A 95 -1.64 18.66 3.46
C ALA A 95 -2.57 17.43 3.34
N LEU A 96 -2.81 16.72 4.45
CA LEU A 96 -3.71 15.57 4.47
C LEU A 96 -5.16 15.99 4.17
N LYS A 97 -5.64 17.06 4.78
CA LYS A 97 -6.97 17.61 4.50
C LYS A 97 -7.11 18.05 3.04
N ALA A 98 -6.12 18.78 2.52
CA ALA A 98 -6.09 19.20 1.12
C ALA A 98 -6.06 18.01 0.15
N ALA A 99 -5.36 16.92 0.51
CA ALA A 99 -5.34 15.67 -0.26
C ALA A 99 -6.73 15.03 -0.36
N THR A 100 -7.46 14.94 0.76
CA THR A 100 -8.81 14.34 0.83
C THR A 100 -9.78 15.11 -0.07
N GLU A 101 -9.83 16.42 0.06
CA GLU A 101 -10.71 17.29 -0.74
C GLU A 101 -10.36 17.19 -2.24
N ALA A 102 -9.07 17.28 -2.58
CA ALA A 102 -8.61 17.28 -3.95
C ALA A 102 -8.79 15.93 -4.67
N ALA A 103 -8.60 14.81 -3.98
CA ALA A 103 -8.85 13.48 -4.54
C ALA A 103 -10.34 13.28 -4.88
N TYR A 104 -11.23 13.73 -4.00
CA TYR A 104 -12.67 13.69 -4.26
C TYR A 104 -13.06 14.52 -5.50
N VAL A 105 -12.58 15.77 -5.58
CA VAL A 105 -12.84 16.66 -6.73
C VAL A 105 -12.30 16.04 -8.02
N GLY A 106 -11.05 15.58 -8.03
CA GLY A 106 -10.43 14.99 -9.22
C GLY A 106 -11.16 13.76 -9.76
N ALA A 107 -11.65 12.90 -8.87
CA ALA A 107 -12.42 11.72 -9.25
C ALA A 107 -13.82 12.10 -9.79
N THR A 108 -14.49 13.06 -9.14
CA THR A 108 -15.80 13.56 -9.55
C THR A 108 -15.73 14.19 -10.94
N ASP A 109 -14.74 15.04 -11.19
CA ASP A 109 -14.51 15.69 -12.50
C ASP A 109 -14.28 14.67 -13.63
N ALA A 110 -13.66 13.52 -13.30
CA ALA A 110 -13.39 12.46 -14.26
C ALA A 110 -14.51 11.40 -14.36
N GLY A 111 -15.57 11.52 -13.55
CA GLY A 111 -16.66 10.54 -13.52
C GLY A 111 -16.25 9.16 -13.01
N VAL A 112 -15.22 9.09 -12.15
CA VAL A 112 -14.72 7.85 -11.57
C VAL A 112 -14.91 7.82 -10.05
N LYS A 113 -14.79 6.63 -9.44
CA LYS A 113 -14.84 6.50 -7.98
C LYS A 113 -13.60 7.11 -7.33
N PRO A 114 -13.74 7.92 -6.27
CA PRO A 114 -12.60 8.41 -5.51
C PRO A 114 -11.72 7.27 -4.96
N PRO A 115 -10.39 7.41 -5.01
CA PRO A 115 -9.49 6.46 -4.39
C PRO A 115 -9.63 6.48 -2.87
N LYS A 116 -9.37 5.34 -2.24
CA LYS A 116 -9.12 5.27 -0.80
C LYS A 116 -7.74 5.86 -0.51
N LEU A 117 -7.66 6.86 0.37
CA LEU A 117 -6.41 7.49 0.76
C LEU A 117 -5.76 6.72 1.91
N ILE A 118 -4.52 6.31 1.70
CA ILE A 118 -3.75 5.47 2.62
C ILE A 118 -2.52 6.25 3.10
N ALA A 119 -2.46 6.51 4.40
CA ALA A 119 -1.35 7.25 5.00
C ALA A 119 -0.10 6.37 5.14
N ILE A 120 1.06 6.90 4.78
CA ILE A 120 2.34 6.33 5.20
C ILE A 120 2.66 6.89 6.59
N THR A 121 2.65 6.03 7.59
CA THR A 121 2.95 6.41 8.98
C THR A 121 4.44 6.61 9.19
N LEU A 122 5.20 5.52 8.97
CA LEU A 122 6.65 5.49 8.95
C LEU A 122 7.09 4.43 7.95
N LEU A 123 8.18 4.68 7.23
CA LEU A 123 8.74 3.68 6.32
C LEU A 123 9.26 2.48 7.13
N THR A 124 8.89 1.27 6.72
CA THR A 124 9.23 0.02 7.43
C THR A 124 10.74 -0.28 7.45
N SER A 125 11.53 0.43 6.66
CA SER A 125 12.99 0.39 6.66
C SER A 125 13.63 1.20 7.80
N ILE A 126 12.88 2.12 8.43
CA ILE A 126 13.38 2.96 9.52
C ILE A 126 13.32 2.18 10.82
N SER A 127 14.46 2.06 11.48
CA SER A 127 14.60 1.45 12.82
C SER A 127 14.31 2.48 13.93
N SER A 128 14.03 2.00 15.15
CA SER A 128 13.87 2.86 16.33
C SER A 128 15.07 3.78 16.55
N ARG A 129 16.29 3.27 16.29
CA ARG A 129 17.51 4.08 16.38
C ARG A 129 17.52 5.22 15.38
N GLN A 130 17.17 4.96 14.11
CA GLN A 130 17.13 5.99 13.08
C GLN A 130 16.03 7.02 13.36
N LEU A 131 14.86 6.57 13.85
CA LEU A 131 13.80 7.49 14.29
C LEU A 131 14.30 8.46 15.35
N ALA A 132 14.94 7.95 16.40
CA ALA A 132 15.42 8.76 17.53
C ALA A 132 16.65 9.63 17.18
N PHE A 133 17.65 9.06 16.50
CA PHE A 133 18.96 9.73 16.33
C PHE A 133 19.11 10.45 15.01
N ASP A 134 18.55 9.93 13.90
CA ASP A 134 18.69 10.57 12.59
C ASP A 134 17.55 11.56 12.35
N LEU A 135 16.31 11.16 12.64
CA LEU A 135 15.12 12.01 12.48
C LEU A 135 14.82 12.89 13.70
N LYS A 136 15.50 12.67 14.84
CA LYS A 136 15.34 13.42 16.10
C LYS A 136 13.90 13.39 16.64
N ILE A 137 13.21 12.28 16.45
CA ILE A 137 11.85 12.08 16.96
C ILE A 137 11.93 11.30 18.28
N PRO A 138 11.61 11.92 19.44
CA PRO A 138 11.78 11.34 20.78
C PRO A 138 10.59 10.45 21.18
N LEU A 139 10.10 9.63 20.25
CA LEU A 139 9.01 8.69 20.48
C LEU A 139 9.46 7.28 20.15
N GLU A 140 8.87 6.29 20.80
CA GLU A 140 9.01 4.91 20.38
C GLU A 140 8.34 4.69 19.00
N LEU A 141 8.91 3.81 18.18
CA LEU A 141 8.45 3.61 16.80
C LEU A 141 6.95 3.25 16.72
N PRO A 142 6.41 2.32 17.56
CA PRO A 142 4.97 2.01 17.52
C PRO A 142 4.10 3.20 17.94
N GLU A 143 4.55 4.01 18.88
CA GLU A 143 3.84 5.22 19.34
C GLU A 143 3.77 6.26 18.22
N TYR A 144 4.90 6.51 17.53
CA TYR A 144 4.95 7.41 16.40
C TYR A 144 4.05 6.94 15.25
N ALA A 145 4.13 5.66 14.88
CA ALA A 145 3.29 5.09 13.82
C ALA A 145 1.79 5.21 14.16
N GLN A 146 1.41 4.93 15.40
CA GLN A 146 0.04 5.08 15.89
C GLN A 146 -0.43 6.54 15.83
N HIS A 147 0.38 7.48 16.31
CA HIS A 147 0.08 8.92 16.25
C HIS A 147 -0.19 9.37 14.81
N MET A 148 0.67 8.97 13.86
CA MET A 148 0.54 9.32 12.45
C MET A 148 -0.71 8.70 11.81
N ALA A 149 -1.06 7.46 12.16
CA ALA A 149 -2.26 6.80 11.66
C ALA A 149 -3.53 7.48 12.15
N LEU A 150 -3.61 7.79 13.45
CA LEU A 150 -4.78 8.47 14.04
C LEU A 150 -4.94 9.91 13.53
N MET A 151 -3.83 10.64 13.36
CA MET A 151 -3.85 11.96 12.73
C MET A 151 -4.39 11.92 11.30
N ALA A 152 -3.99 10.92 10.51
CA ALA A 152 -4.50 10.75 9.16
C ALA A 152 -6.00 10.37 9.16
N GLN A 153 -6.44 9.51 10.07
CA GLN A 153 -7.86 9.16 10.24
C GLN A 153 -8.69 10.38 10.58
N GLU A 154 -8.21 11.24 11.48
CA GLU A 154 -8.86 12.52 11.83
C GLU A 154 -9.01 13.45 10.61
N MET A 155 -8.07 13.39 9.67
CA MET A 155 -8.12 14.17 8.42
C MET A 155 -8.92 13.49 7.29
N GLY A 156 -9.62 12.40 7.56
CA GLY A 156 -10.51 11.72 6.61
C GLY A 156 -9.82 10.70 5.72
N PHE A 157 -8.64 10.22 6.09
CA PHE A 157 -8.00 9.11 5.39
C PHE A 157 -8.71 7.78 5.68
N ASP A 158 -8.76 6.93 4.69
CA ASP A 158 -9.43 5.62 4.76
C ASP A 158 -8.58 4.55 5.43
N GLY A 159 -7.26 4.76 5.56
CA GLY A 159 -6.37 3.76 6.12
C GLY A 159 -4.92 4.20 6.23
N ALA A 160 -4.07 3.27 6.63
CA ALA A 160 -2.62 3.47 6.72
C ALA A 160 -1.84 2.24 6.25
N VAL A 161 -0.62 2.51 5.75
CA VAL A 161 0.42 1.48 5.59
C VAL A 161 1.11 1.32 6.95
N CYS A 162 1.21 0.10 7.43
CA CYS A 162 1.82 -0.23 8.70
C CYS A 162 2.63 -1.53 8.65
N SER A 163 3.60 -1.67 9.53
CA SER A 163 4.29 -2.93 9.73
C SER A 163 3.31 -4.01 10.23
N PRO A 164 3.46 -5.29 9.81
CA PRO A 164 2.63 -6.36 10.34
C PRO A 164 2.61 -6.47 11.87
N GLN A 165 3.67 -6.04 12.54
CA GLN A 165 3.77 -6.03 14.01
C GLN A 165 2.92 -4.94 14.68
N GLU A 166 2.60 -3.86 13.97
CA GLU A 166 1.81 -2.73 14.47
C GLU A 166 0.30 -2.95 14.31
N VAL A 167 -0.11 -3.94 13.49
CA VAL A 167 -1.50 -4.15 13.08
C VAL A 167 -2.45 -4.29 14.26
N SER A 168 -2.12 -5.16 15.24
CA SER A 168 -3.01 -5.42 16.37
C SER A 168 -3.25 -4.17 17.21
N GLN A 169 -2.20 -3.38 17.46
CA GLN A 169 -2.30 -2.14 18.21
C GLN A 169 -3.10 -1.08 17.44
N LEU A 170 -2.81 -0.91 16.15
CA LEU A 170 -3.53 0.04 15.30
C LEU A 170 -5.00 -0.35 15.17
N ARG A 171 -5.32 -1.64 15.01
CA ARG A 171 -6.72 -2.11 14.94
C ARG A 171 -7.51 -1.77 16.21
N GLN A 172 -6.90 -1.93 17.38
CA GLN A 172 -7.54 -1.58 18.67
C GLN A 172 -7.85 -0.09 18.79
N THR A 173 -7.04 0.77 18.19
CA THR A 173 -7.17 2.24 18.34
C THR A 173 -7.89 2.92 17.19
N SER A 174 -7.80 2.39 15.96
CA SER A 174 -8.43 2.99 14.78
C SER A 174 -9.81 2.41 14.42
N GLY A 175 -10.23 1.33 15.08
CA GLY A 175 -11.50 0.66 14.79
C GLY A 175 -11.46 -0.19 13.51
N ASP A 176 -12.58 -0.87 13.18
CA ASP A 176 -12.65 -1.87 12.11
C ASP A 176 -12.72 -1.28 10.70
N ASP A 177 -13.24 -0.06 10.55
CA ASP A 177 -13.43 0.60 9.25
C ASP A 177 -12.13 1.17 8.66
N PHE A 178 -11.11 1.41 9.50
CA PHE A 178 -9.82 1.94 9.05
C PHE A 178 -8.97 0.87 8.39
N LEU A 179 -8.58 1.07 7.14
CA LEU A 179 -7.86 0.08 6.34
C LEU A 179 -6.38 -0.02 6.77
N LEU A 180 -5.94 -1.22 7.11
CA LEU A 180 -4.54 -1.52 7.41
C LEU A 180 -3.93 -2.28 6.25
N VAL A 181 -2.97 -1.64 5.57
CA VAL A 181 -2.23 -2.19 4.42
C VAL A 181 -0.83 -2.57 4.87
N CYS A 182 -0.50 -3.86 4.82
CA CYS A 182 0.72 -4.40 5.39
C CYS A 182 1.70 -4.91 4.32
N PRO A 183 2.78 -4.18 4.02
CA PRO A 183 3.92 -4.71 3.29
C PRO A 183 4.82 -5.56 4.20
N GLY A 184 5.83 -6.22 3.62
CA GLY A 184 6.84 -6.96 4.39
C GLY A 184 6.39 -8.30 4.94
N VAL A 185 5.25 -8.80 4.48
CA VAL A 185 4.73 -10.13 4.82
C VAL A 185 5.51 -11.21 4.07
N ARG A 186 5.80 -12.33 4.75
CA ARG A 186 6.51 -13.47 4.17
C ARG A 186 5.79 -14.78 4.48
N PRO A 187 5.40 -15.57 3.47
CA PRO A 187 4.97 -16.94 3.67
C PRO A 187 6.03 -17.75 4.43
N ALA A 188 5.61 -18.76 5.20
CA ALA A 188 6.54 -19.55 6.02
C ALA A 188 7.64 -20.26 5.22
N TRP A 189 7.38 -20.55 3.96
CA TRP A 189 8.31 -21.20 3.04
C TRP A 189 9.23 -20.24 2.28
N ALA A 190 8.99 -18.92 2.35
CA ALA A 190 9.81 -17.94 1.65
C ALA A 190 10.96 -17.44 2.54
N GLU A 191 12.10 -17.13 1.91
CA GLU A 191 13.24 -16.54 2.61
C GLU A 191 12.87 -15.16 3.21
N LYS A 192 13.35 -14.92 4.42
CA LYS A 192 13.09 -13.65 5.14
C LYS A 192 13.73 -12.44 4.46
N GLY A 193 14.87 -12.63 3.78
CA GLY A 193 15.62 -11.58 3.10
C GLY A 193 15.93 -10.40 4.04
N ASP A 194 15.71 -9.18 3.55
CA ASP A 194 15.89 -7.91 4.27
C ASP A 194 14.76 -7.58 5.28
N GLN A 195 13.72 -8.42 5.38
CA GLN A 195 12.56 -8.19 6.25
C GLN A 195 12.78 -8.83 7.64
N ALA A 196 13.53 -8.13 8.50
CA ALA A 196 13.84 -8.62 9.87
C ALA A 196 12.60 -8.84 10.76
N ARG A 197 11.45 -8.27 10.42
CA ARG A 197 10.22 -8.24 11.22
C ARG A 197 9.00 -8.69 10.41
N SER A 198 9.07 -9.89 9.79
CA SER A 198 7.97 -10.42 8.98
C SER A 198 7.01 -11.28 9.79
N LEU A 199 5.72 -11.19 9.50
CA LEU A 199 4.69 -12.18 9.84
C LEU A 199 4.32 -12.99 8.60
N THR A 200 3.71 -14.17 8.81
CA THR A 200 3.08 -14.91 7.70
C THR A 200 1.80 -14.19 7.24
N PRO A 201 1.34 -14.42 6.00
CA PRO A 201 0.08 -13.86 5.53
C PRO A 201 -1.10 -14.15 6.46
N ALA A 202 -1.19 -15.38 6.95
CA ALA A 202 -2.23 -15.82 7.89
C ALA A 202 -2.16 -15.06 9.22
N GLN A 203 -0.95 -14.90 9.79
CA GLN A 203 -0.76 -14.15 11.03
C GLN A 203 -1.13 -12.67 10.87
N ALA A 204 -0.76 -12.04 9.74
CA ALA A 204 -1.08 -10.64 9.49
C ALA A 204 -2.60 -10.42 9.35
N PHE A 205 -3.31 -11.30 8.67
CA PHE A 205 -4.78 -11.23 8.61
C PHE A 205 -5.45 -11.47 9.96
N LYS A 206 -4.95 -12.45 10.73
CA LYS A 206 -5.45 -12.71 12.09
C LYS A 206 -5.22 -11.52 13.03
N ALA A 207 -4.14 -10.78 12.82
CA ALA A 207 -3.86 -9.54 13.57
C ALA A 207 -4.80 -8.38 13.18
N GLY A 208 -5.54 -8.47 12.07
CA GLY A 208 -6.52 -7.46 11.63
C GLY A 208 -6.13 -6.67 10.38
N ALA A 209 -5.11 -7.08 9.61
CA ALA A 209 -4.77 -6.45 8.33
C ALA A 209 -5.92 -6.57 7.32
N ASN A 210 -6.19 -5.52 6.53
CA ASN A 210 -7.17 -5.56 5.46
C ASN A 210 -6.54 -6.01 4.14
N TYR A 211 -5.33 -5.54 3.85
CA TYR A 211 -4.57 -5.83 2.64
C TYR A 211 -3.13 -6.22 2.97
N LEU A 212 -2.59 -7.16 2.21
CA LEU A 212 -1.18 -7.56 2.29
C LEU A 212 -0.48 -7.22 0.97
N VAL A 213 0.68 -6.57 1.04
CA VAL A 213 1.53 -6.36 -0.14
C VAL A 213 2.62 -7.44 -0.14
N ILE A 214 2.53 -8.38 -1.09
CA ILE A 214 3.44 -9.52 -1.19
C ILE A 214 4.16 -9.45 -2.54
N GLY A 215 5.44 -9.09 -2.51
CA GLY A 215 6.30 -8.91 -3.69
C GLY A 215 7.14 -10.14 -3.99
N ARG A 216 8.44 -10.08 -3.68
CA ARG A 216 9.46 -11.08 -4.03
C ARG A 216 9.06 -12.55 -3.84
N PRO A 217 8.34 -12.95 -2.78
CA PRO A 217 7.85 -14.33 -2.68
C PRO A 217 7.00 -14.81 -3.86
N ILE A 218 6.40 -13.86 -4.60
CA ILE A 218 5.63 -14.13 -5.83
C ILE A 218 6.46 -13.76 -7.05
N THR A 219 6.90 -12.51 -7.14
CA THR A 219 7.44 -11.92 -8.37
C THR A 219 8.83 -12.43 -8.74
N ALA A 220 9.63 -12.85 -7.76
CA ALA A 220 10.96 -13.41 -7.95
C ALA A 220 11.00 -14.95 -7.92
N ASP A 221 9.87 -15.62 -7.72
CA ASP A 221 9.80 -17.08 -7.77
C ASP A 221 10.00 -17.57 -9.23
N PRO A 222 10.74 -18.65 -9.47
CA PRO A 222 10.85 -19.26 -10.79
C PRO A 222 9.49 -19.58 -11.44
N ASN A 223 8.49 -19.90 -10.61
CA ASN A 223 7.11 -20.10 -11.03
C ASN A 223 6.16 -19.19 -10.24
N PRO A 224 6.02 -17.89 -10.62
CA PRO A 224 5.21 -16.93 -9.88
C PRO A 224 3.74 -17.32 -9.72
N GLU A 225 3.16 -18.00 -10.70
CA GLU A 225 1.76 -18.45 -10.64
C GLU A 225 1.58 -19.52 -9.57
N LEU A 226 2.52 -20.47 -9.46
CA LEU A 226 2.48 -21.50 -8.42
C LEU A 226 2.66 -20.89 -7.04
N ALA A 227 3.60 -19.93 -6.89
CA ALA A 227 3.81 -19.20 -5.65
C ALA A 227 2.55 -18.42 -5.24
N TRP A 228 1.91 -17.74 -6.17
CA TRP A 228 0.63 -17.06 -5.97
C TRP A 228 -0.47 -18.03 -5.49
N LYS A 229 -0.66 -19.15 -6.18
CA LYS A 229 -1.65 -20.18 -5.81
C LYS A 229 -1.39 -20.70 -4.39
N ARG A 230 -0.14 -21.01 -4.07
CA ARG A 230 0.27 -21.50 -2.74
C ARG A 230 -0.06 -20.50 -1.62
N ILE A 231 0.18 -19.20 -1.84
CA ILE A 231 -0.19 -18.15 -0.88
C ILE A 231 -1.72 -18.10 -0.71
N CYS A 232 -2.47 -18.16 -1.80
CA CYS A 232 -3.93 -18.13 -1.73
C CYS A 232 -4.49 -19.34 -0.98
N GLU A 233 -3.93 -20.53 -1.20
CA GLU A 233 -4.33 -21.77 -0.51
C GLU A 233 -4.02 -21.72 0.99
N GLU A 234 -2.82 -21.23 1.38
CA GLU A 234 -2.45 -21.01 2.78
C GLU A 234 -3.48 -20.13 3.51
N LEU A 235 -4.06 -19.16 2.81
CA LEU A 235 -4.99 -18.21 3.41
C LEU A 235 -6.43 -18.72 3.49
N VAL A 236 -6.86 -19.59 2.58
CA VAL A 236 -8.20 -20.21 2.62
C VAL A 236 -8.37 -21.11 3.85
N THR A 237 -7.27 -21.70 4.34
CA THR A 237 -7.32 -22.59 5.51
C THR A 237 -7.43 -21.85 6.86
N VAL A 238 -7.32 -20.51 6.87
CA VAL A 238 -7.24 -19.67 8.09
C VAL A 238 -8.46 -18.74 8.25
N THR A 239 -9.27 -18.60 7.20
CA THR A 239 -10.56 -17.87 7.21
C THR A 239 -11.73 -18.80 7.39
#